data_0524104bdd7ad6f0fccd31c68da5c9c6
#
_entry.id   0524104bdd7ad6f0fccd31c68da5c9c6
#
_cell.length_a   1.000
_cell.length_b   1.000
_cell.length_c   1.000
_cell.angle_alpha   90.00
_cell.angle_beta   90.00
_cell.angle_gamma   90.00
#
_symmetry.space_group_name_H-M   'P 1'
#
loop_
_entity.id
_entity.type
_entity.pdbx_description
1 polymer ?
#
loop_
_entity_poly.entity_id
_entity_poly.type
_entity_poly.pdbx_seq_one_letter_code
_entity_poly.pdbx_strand_id
1 'polypeptide(L)'
;MFQNADEAKKFIADEDVKFVDVRFCDLPGVMQHFTLPVEAFDPDEELAFDGSSIRGFQAIHESDMALRADLSTARVDSFRRDKTLNINFFIHDPITGEQYSRDPRNVAKKAEAYLASTGIADTAYFGPEAEFYVFDSVRFATSSNESFYHIDSEAGAWNTGAVEDNRGYKVRYKGGYFPVPPVDHFADLRAEISLELAKSGLQVERQHHEVGTAGQAEINYKFNTLLAAADDLQLFKYIVKNVAWRNGKTATFMPKPIFGDNGSGMHVHQSLWTGGQPLFYDEAGYAGLSDTARYYIGGILKHAPSLLAFTNPTVNSYHRLVPGFEAPINLVYSQRNRSAAMRIPITGSNPKAKRVEFRAPDSSGNPYLAFSALLLAGLDGIKNKIEPAEPIDKDLYELAPEEHAGVAQVPTSLPAVLDRLEADHEFLLQGDVFTPDLIETWIDFKRTNEIAPLQLRPHPHEFELYFDV
;
A
#
# COMPACT_ATOMS: atom_id res chain seq x y z
N MET A 1 7.93 -5.50 19.94
CA MET A 1 7.57 -6.24 21.16
C MET A 1 8.63 -6.06 22.25
N PHE A 2 9.93 -6.14 21.94
CA PHE A 2 11.01 -6.03 22.91
C PHE A 2 11.72 -4.68 22.81
N GLN A 3 12.18 -4.16 23.96
CA GLN A 3 12.92 -2.88 24.00
C GLN A 3 14.43 -3.09 23.90
N ASN A 4 14.91 -4.29 24.21
CA ASN A 4 16.33 -4.64 24.18
C ASN A 4 16.54 -6.14 23.95
N ALA A 5 17.81 -6.54 23.75
CA ALA A 5 18.22 -7.91 23.49
C ALA A 5 17.93 -8.88 24.65
N ASP A 6 18.07 -8.42 25.90
CA ASP A 6 17.83 -9.27 27.07
C ASP A 6 16.36 -9.71 27.16
N GLU A 7 15.43 -8.79 26.86
CA GLU A 7 14.00 -9.13 26.80
C GLU A 7 13.70 -10.16 25.70
N ALA A 8 14.33 -10.01 24.52
CA ALA A 8 14.18 -10.95 23.42
C ALA A 8 14.75 -12.33 23.78
N LYS A 9 15.98 -12.39 24.33
CA LYS A 9 16.63 -13.63 24.75
C LYS A 9 15.80 -14.35 25.83
N LYS A 10 15.27 -13.60 26.79
CA LYS A 10 14.40 -14.15 27.82
C LYS A 10 13.12 -14.73 27.23
N PHE A 11 12.42 -13.98 26.38
CA PHE A 11 11.19 -14.44 25.73
C PHE A 11 11.42 -15.72 24.92
N ILE A 12 12.51 -15.76 24.15
CA ILE A 12 12.91 -16.92 23.34
C ILE A 12 13.03 -18.16 24.22
N ALA A 13 13.68 -18.04 25.38
CA ALA A 13 13.88 -19.14 26.31
C ALA A 13 12.58 -19.54 27.03
N ASP A 14 11.83 -18.57 27.57
CA ASP A 14 10.62 -18.82 28.37
C ASP A 14 9.49 -19.42 27.50
N GLU A 15 9.40 -19.02 26.24
CA GLU A 15 8.33 -19.40 25.31
C GLU A 15 8.71 -20.55 24.37
N ASP A 16 9.89 -21.16 24.55
CA ASP A 16 10.38 -22.29 23.75
C ASP A 16 10.33 -21.99 22.22
N VAL A 17 10.79 -20.80 21.83
CA VAL A 17 10.91 -20.42 20.41
C VAL A 17 11.95 -21.30 19.73
N LYS A 18 11.64 -21.83 18.55
CA LYS A 18 12.53 -22.72 17.79
C LYS A 18 13.27 -22.00 16.67
N PHE A 19 12.65 -21.00 16.09
CA PHE A 19 13.19 -20.29 14.93
C PHE A 19 13.00 -18.78 15.03
N VAL A 20 13.91 -18.05 14.45
CA VAL A 20 13.76 -16.62 14.16
C VAL A 20 13.67 -16.43 12.64
N ASP A 21 12.61 -15.79 12.20
CA ASP A 21 12.36 -15.44 10.81
C ASP A 21 12.80 -13.99 10.58
N VAL A 22 13.91 -13.83 9.88
CA VAL A 22 14.51 -12.55 9.52
C VAL A 22 13.73 -11.99 8.35
N ARG A 23 13.14 -10.80 8.50
CA ARG A 23 12.31 -10.18 7.45
C ARG A 23 12.82 -8.79 7.07
N PHE A 24 12.82 -8.53 5.78
CA PHE A 24 13.12 -7.21 5.22
C PHE A 24 12.34 -7.01 3.91
N CYS A 25 12.23 -5.77 3.45
CA CYS A 25 11.44 -5.44 2.27
C CYS A 25 12.35 -5.17 1.08
N ASP A 26 12.05 -5.73 -0.11
CA ASP A 26 12.75 -5.36 -1.34
C ASP A 26 12.24 -4.00 -1.88
N LEU A 27 12.92 -3.44 -2.87
CA LEU A 27 12.56 -2.14 -3.42
C LEU A 27 11.13 -2.11 -4.00
N PRO A 28 10.65 -3.10 -4.74
CA PRO A 28 9.26 -3.16 -5.20
C PRO A 28 8.19 -3.29 -4.09
N GLY A 29 8.55 -3.65 -2.88
CA GLY A 29 7.61 -3.73 -1.75
C GLY A 29 7.19 -5.15 -1.37
N VAL A 30 7.96 -6.17 -1.78
CA VAL A 30 7.73 -7.56 -1.36
C VAL A 30 8.64 -7.90 -0.19
N MET A 31 8.04 -8.50 0.86
CA MET A 31 8.80 -8.99 1.99
C MET A 31 9.64 -10.20 1.60
N GLN A 32 10.92 -10.13 1.91
CA GLN A 32 11.90 -11.21 1.78
C GLN A 32 12.19 -11.79 3.16
N HIS A 33 12.61 -13.06 3.21
CA HIS A 33 12.95 -13.68 4.49
C HIS A 33 13.97 -14.82 4.36
N PHE A 34 14.62 -15.10 5.46
CA PHE A 34 15.25 -16.38 5.75
C PHE A 34 15.08 -16.72 7.23
N THR A 35 15.21 -17.99 7.56
CA THR A 35 14.92 -18.48 8.92
C THR A 35 16.18 -19.04 9.56
N LEU A 36 16.46 -18.66 10.79
CA LEU A 36 17.55 -19.19 11.61
C LEU A 36 16.98 -20.11 12.71
N PRO A 37 17.66 -21.25 13.00
CA PRO A 37 17.48 -21.88 14.32
C PRO A 37 17.80 -20.87 15.41
N VAL A 38 17.07 -20.92 16.52
CA VAL A 38 17.22 -19.91 17.58
C VAL A 38 18.64 -19.86 18.16
N GLU A 39 19.35 -20.99 18.16
CA GLU A 39 20.73 -21.09 18.64
C GLU A 39 21.74 -20.31 17.74
N ALA A 40 21.36 -20.01 16.52
CA ALA A 40 22.17 -19.22 15.58
C ALA A 40 21.79 -17.73 15.56
N PHE A 41 20.85 -17.30 16.39
CA PHE A 41 20.39 -15.91 16.46
C PHE A 41 20.90 -15.22 17.72
N ASP A 42 21.70 -14.20 17.55
CA ASP A 42 22.00 -13.21 18.61
C ASP A 42 21.40 -11.85 18.23
N PRO A 43 20.45 -11.31 19.01
CA PRO A 43 19.83 -10.01 18.68
C PRO A 43 20.78 -8.81 18.75
N ASP A 44 21.98 -8.97 19.32
CA ASP A 44 23.01 -7.94 19.38
C ASP A 44 23.99 -7.99 18.16
N GLU A 45 23.93 -9.07 17.38
CA GLU A 45 24.82 -9.28 16.23
C GLU A 45 24.13 -8.91 14.90
N GLU A 46 24.93 -8.42 13.97
CA GLU A 46 24.50 -8.18 12.59
C GLU A 46 24.52 -9.50 11.81
N LEU A 47 23.53 -9.70 10.95
CA LEU A 47 23.49 -10.80 10.02
C LEU A 47 23.92 -10.32 8.63
N ALA A 48 24.56 -11.20 7.87
CA ALA A 48 24.97 -10.92 6.50
C ALA A 48 24.05 -11.61 5.50
N PHE A 49 23.84 -11.00 4.33
CA PHE A 49 23.13 -11.60 3.21
C PHE A 49 23.62 -11.05 1.86
N ASP A 50 23.32 -11.78 0.77
CA ASP A 50 23.62 -11.37 -0.60
C ASP A 50 22.53 -10.44 -1.13
N GLY A 51 22.80 -9.13 -1.16
CA GLY A 51 21.91 -8.11 -1.69
C GLY A 51 21.76 -8.15 -3.21
N SER A 52 22.68 -8.77 -3.97
CA SER A 52 22.61 -8.84 -5.43
C SER A 52 21.47 -9.73 -5.93
N SER A 53 20.99 -10.64 -5.08
CA SER A 53 19.83 -11.49 -5.35
C SER A 53 18.50 -10.84 -5.02
N ILE A 54 18.51 -9.64 -4.47
CA ILE A 54 17.32 -8.89 -4.05
C ILE A 54 16.96 -7.81 -5.09
N ARG A 55 15.70 -7.77 -5.47
CA ARG A 55 15.21 -6.86 -6.52
C ARG A 55 15.42 -5.38 -6.16
N GLY A 56 16.13 -4.67 -7.04
CA GLY A 56 16.39 -3.24 -6.88
C GLY A 56 17.52 -2.89 -5.89
N PHE A 57 18.26 -3.89 -5.38
CA PHE A 57 19.39 -3.68 -4.48
C PHE A 57 20.72 -3.61 -5.24
N GLN A 58 21.78 -4.19 -4.70
CA GLN A 58 23.15 -4.05 -5.19
C GLN A 58 23.46 -4.88 -6.42
N ALA A 59 24.55 -4.53 -7.09
CA ALA A 59 25.16 -5.36 -8.12
C ALA A 59 26.05 -6.44 -7.49
N ILE A 60 26.38 -7.48 -8.27
CA ILE A 60 27.09 -8.67 -7.80
C ILE A 60 28.48 -8.38 -7.22
N HIS A 61 29.10 -7.26 -7.62
CA HIS A 61 30.45 -6.87 -7.13
C HIS A 61 30.42 -6.11 -5.79
N GLU A 62 29.22 -5.76 -5.29
CA GLU A 62 28.98 -5.12 -4.00
C GLU A 62 27.84 -5.84 -3.25
N SER A 63 27.82 -7.17 -3.31
CA SER A 63 26.67 -7.96 -2.90
C SER A 63 26.47 -8.07 -1.39
N ASP A 64 27.52 -8.00 -0.61
CA ASP A 64 27.46 -8.22 0.84
C ASP A 64 26.77 -7.06 1.55
N MET A 65 25.73 -7.38 2.30
CA MET A 65 24.95 -6.41 3.07
C MET A 65 24.72 -6.91 4.50
N ALA A 66 24.55 -5.97 5.43
CA ALA A 66 24.31 -6.25 6.85
C ALA A 66 22.86 -5.99 7.23
N LEU A 67 22.32 -6.82 8.12
CA LEU A 67 20.98 -6.72 8.68
C LEU A 67 21.04 -6.48 10.18
N ARG A 68 20.33 -5.43 10.66
CA ARG A 68 20.16 -5.13 12.09
C ARG A 68 18.71 -5.32 12.50
N ALA A 69 18.51 -6.09 13.57
CA ALA A 69 17.18 -6.41 14.07
C ALA A 69 16.48 -5.16 14.64
N ASP A 70 15.20 -5.00 14.30
CA ASP A 70 14.28 -4.12 15.03
C ASP A 70 13.41 -4.96 15.97
N LEU A 71 13.90 -5.15 17.19
CA LEU A 71 13.26 -6.01 18.19
C LEU A 71 11.87 -5.52 18.61
N SER A 72 11.54 -4.25 18.36
CA SER A 72 10.21 -3.70 18.63
C SER A 72 9.13 -4.32 17.75
N THR A 73 9.51 -4.83 16.56
CA THR A 73 8.63 -5.46 15.58
C THR A 73 8.42 -6.94 15.79
N ALA A 74 9.14 -7.56 16.74
CA ALA A 74 9.09 -8.99 16.99
C ALA A 74 7.67 -9.49 17.28
N ARG A 75 7.25 -10.58 16.59
CA ARG A 75 5.91 -11.18 16.72
C ARG A 75 5.99 -12.69 16.54
N VAL A 76 5.21 -13.45 17.31
CA VAL A 76 5.07 -14.90 17.09
C VAL A 76 4.22 -15.14 15.85
N ASP A 77 4.71 -15.99 14.95
CA ASP A 77 4.03 -16.33 13.69
C ASP A 77 2.96 -17.41 13.92
N SER A 78 1.68 -17.06 13.68
CA SER A 78 0.55 -17.99 13.82
C SER A 78 0.45 -19.03 12.69
N PHE A 79 1.25 -18.91 11.62
CA PHE A 79 1.15 -19.76 10.43
C PHE A 79 2.27 -20.80 10.34
N ARG A 80 3.23 -20.76 11.25
CA ARG A 80 4.33 -21.74 11.29
C ARG A 80 3.99 -22.87 12.23
N ARG A 81 4.34 -24.11 11.84
CA ARG A 81 4.15 -25.30 12.65
C ARG A 81 4.91 -25.23 13.97
N ASP A 82 6.18 -24.87 13.87
CA ASP A 82 7.06 -24.73 15.03
C ASP A 82 7.12 -23.24 15.42
N LYS A 83 7.15 -22.96 16.73
CA LYS A 83 7.11 -21.58 17.24
C LYS A 83 8.24 -20.74 16.65
N THR A 84 7.89 -19.78 15.85
CA THR A 84 8.79 -18.90 15.10
C THR A 84 8.54 -17.45 15.48
N LEU A 85 9.60 -16.70 15.72
CA LEU A 85 9.55 -15.28 16.01
C LEU A 85 9.93 -14.51 14.74
N ASN A 86 8.99 -13.77 14.17
CA ASN A 86 9.23 -12.87 13.01
C ASN A 86 9.77 -11.55 13.53
N ILE A 87 10.84 -11.05 12.93
CA ILE A 87 11.45 -9.76 13.24
C ILE A 87 11.75 -9.02 11.94
N ASN A 88 11.40 -7.74 11.84
CA ASN A 88 11.81 -6.87 10.74
C ASN A 88 13.22 -6.35 10.98
N PHE A 89 14.01 -6.25 9.91
CA PHE A 89 15.39 -5.80 9.94
C PHE A 89 15.57 -4.54 9.09
N PHE A 90 16.52 -3.72 9.50
CA PHE A 90 17.09 -2.65 8.69
C PHE A 90 18.34 -3.12 7.97
N ILE A 91 18.58 -2.57 6.78
CA ILE A 91 19.72 -2.92 5.95
C ILE A 91 20.80 -1.84 6.06
N HIS A 92 22.04 -2.28 6.18
CA HIS A 92 23.20 -1.42 6.34
C HIS A 92 24.35 -1.88 5.41
N ASP A 93 25.21 -0.93 5.07
CA ASP A 93 26.48 -1.23 4.45
C ASP A 93 27.40 -1.89 5.50
N PRO A 94 27.97 -3.09 5.22
CA PRO A 94 28.77 -3.83 6.20
C PRO A 94 30.13 -3.21 6.47
N ILE A 95 30.62 -2.33 5.59
CA ILE A 95 31.94 -1.69 5.71
C ILE A 95 31.84 -0.38 6.47
N THR A 96 30.90 0.48 6.07
CA THR A 96 30.72 1.81 6.66
C THR A 96 29.77 1.81 7.86
N GLY A 97 28.90 0.81 7.98
CA GLY A 97 27.82 0.75 8.96
C GLY A 97 26.70 1.75 8.70
N GLU A 98 26.74 2.46 7.58
CA GLU A 98 25.69 3.41 7.19
C GLU A 98 24.40 2.70 6.76
N GLN A 99 23.28 3.38 6.91
CA GLN A 99 21.99 2.85 6.45
C GLN A 99 21.95 2.77 4.93
N TYR A 100 21.51 1.63 4.40
CA TYR A 100 21.40 1.45 2.97
C TYR A 100 20.32 2.37 2.38
N SER A 101 20.69 3.13 1.34
CA SER A 101 19.84 4.16 0.73
C SER A 101 18.56 3.60 0.08
N ARG A 102 18.61 2.36 -0.42
CA ARG A 102 17.49 1.69 -1.09
C ARG A 102 16.70 0.75 -0.18
N ASP A 103 17.01 0.69 1.12
CA ASP A 103 16.16 0.00 2.09
C ASP A 103 14.88 0.81 2.32
N PRO A 104 13.70 0.33 1.87
CA PRO A 104 12.47 1.08 2.01
C PRO A 104 12.11 1.41 3.46
N ARG A 105 12.46 0.51 4.38
CA ARG A 105 12.20 0.70 5.79
C ARG A 105 13.08 1.81 6.39
N ASN A 106 14.31 1.95 5.94
CA ASN A 106 15.18 3.08 6.27
C ASN A 106 14.63 4.40 5.71
N VAL A 107 14.07 4.42 4.51
CA VAL A 107 13.41 5.61 3.94
C VAL A 107 12.30 6.09 4.85
N ALA A 108 11.43 5.19 5.33
CA ALA A 108 10.34 5.53 6.25
C ALA A 108 10.86 6.07 7.59
N LYS A 109 11.91 5.48 8.15
CA LYS A 109 12.58 5.96 9.37
C LYS A 109 13.15 7.36 9.19
N LYS A 110 13.82 7.62 8.05
CA LYS A 110 14.35 8.94 7.72
C LYS A 110 13.24 9.99 7.54
N ALA A 111 12.10 9.59 6.97
CA ALA A 111 10.95 10.48 6.80
C ALA A 111 10.38 10.96 8.15
N GLU A 112 10.24 10.07 9.13
CA GLU A 112 9.83 10.45 10.49
C GLU A 112 10.86 11.37 11.17
N ALA A 113 12.14 11.05 11.05
CA ALA A 113 13.22 11.88 11.60
C ALA A 113 13.27 13.27 10.95
N TYR A 114 13.06 13.33 9.62
CA TYR A 114 13.00 14.60 8.90
C TYR A 114 11.79 15.44 9.34
N LEU A 115 10.60 14.86 9.46
CA LEU A 115 9.43 15.55 9.99
C LEU A 115 9.74 16.23 11.32
N ALA A 116 10.30 15.50 12.27
CA ALA A 116 10.66 16.04 13.59
C ALA A 116 11.68 17.18 13.48
N SER A 117 12.65 17.10 12.55
CA SER A 117 13.66 18.13 12.35
C SER A 117 13.12 19.43 11.75
N THR A 118 11.97 19.39 11.06
CA THR A 118 11.38 20.58 10.45
C THR A 118 10.76 21.56 11.45
N GLY A 119 10.44 21.09 12.65
CA GLY A 119 9.69 21.85 13.65
C GLY A 119 8.20 22.06 13.29
N ILE A 120 7.71 21.50 12.19
CA ILE A 120 6.30 21.58 11.80
C ILE A 120 5.46 20.63 12.66
N ALA A 121 5.91 19.39 12.79
CA ALA A 121 5.26 18.34 13.58
C ALA A 121 6.31 17.37 14.11
N ASP A 122 5.96 16.60 15.15
CA ASP A 122 6.80 15.51 15.68
C ASP A 122 6.26 14.12 15.30
N THR A 123 5.00 14.02 14.89
CA THR A 123 4.34 12.77 14.60
C THR A 123 3.45 12.90 13.37
N ALA A 124 3.55 11.93 12.45
CA ALA A 124 2.62 11.75 11.35
C ALA A 124 1.91 10.41 11.51
N TYR A 125 0.58 10.43 11.51
CA TYR A 125 -0.24 9.21 11.51
C TYR A 125 -0.72 8.87 10.13
N PHE A 126 -0.66 7.57 9.82
CA PHE A 126 -1.13 6.97 8.57
C PHE A 126 -2.11 5.84 8.87
N GLY A 127 -3.24 5.83 8.15
CA GLY A 127 -4.26 4.80 8.25
C GLY A 127 -4.63 4.32 6.84
N PRO A 128 -4.02 3.24 6.34
CA PRO A 128 -4.38 2.69 5.04
C PRO A 128 -5.65 1.83 5.13
N GLU A 129 -6.53 1.97 4.13
CA GLU A 129 -7.72 1.14 3.91
C GLU A 129 -7.45 0.26 2.67
N ALA A 130 -6.77 -0.87 2.87
CA ALA A 130 -6.32 -1.72 1.78
C ALA A 130 -7.40 -2.74 1.39
N GLU A 131 -7.94 -2.59 0.18
CA GLU A 131 -8.86 -3.54 -0.43
C GLU A 131 -8.10 -4.71 -1.08
N PHE A 132 -8.75 -5.87 -1.16
CA PHE A 132 -8.20 -7.07 -1.78
C PHE A 132 -9.30 -7.97 -2.35
N TYR A 133 -8.92 -8.87 -3.26
CA TYR A 133 -9.80 -9.92 -3.77
C TYR A 133 -9.41 -11.29 -3.24
N VAL A 134 -10.41 -12.14 -3.03
CA VAL A 134 -10.24 -13.56 -2.70
C VAL A 134 -10.84 -14.41 -3.83
N PHE A 135 -10.04 -15.37 -4.32
CA PHE A 135 -10.44 -16.32 -5.37
C PHE A 135 -10.28 -17.77 -4.91
N ASP A 136 -11.02 -18.68 -5.52
CA ASP A 136 -10.85 -20.12 -5.32
C ASP A 136 -9.68 -20.66 -6.16
N SER A 137 -9.48 -20.12 -7.36
CA SER A 137 -8.33 -20.49 -8.20
C SER A 137 -7.86 -19.34 -9.09
N VAL A 138 -6.55 -19.34 -9.35
CA VAL A 138 -5.90 -18.43 -10.30
C VAL A 138 -4.91 -19.24 -11.15
N ARG A 139 -5.08 -19.16 -12.48
CA ARG A 139 -4.17 -19.76 -13.46
C ARG A 139 -3.77 -18.72 -14.48
N PHE A 140 -2.52 -18.70 -14.88
CA PHE A 140 -2.03 -17.84 -15.96
C PHE A 140 -0.85 -18.47 -16.68
N ALA A 141 -0.68 -18.12 -17.94
CA ALA A 141 0.48 -18.47 -18.74
C ALA A 141 0.91 -17.31 -19.63
N THR A 142 2.22 -17.19 -19.88
CA THR A 142 2.82 -16.14 -20.72
C THR A 142 3.97 -16.72 -21.54
N SER A 143 3.71 -17.79 -22.31
CA SER A 143 4.65 -18.39 -23.25
C SER A 143 4.65 -17.65 -24.60
N SER A 144 5.53 -18.05 -25.51
CA SER A 144 5.64 -17.41 -26.84
C SER A 144 4.40 -17.56 -27.71
N ASN A 145 3.64 -18.65 -27.51
CA ASN A 145 2.48 -19.01 -28.31
C ASN A 145 1.17 -19.04 -27.53
N GLU A 146 1.20 -18.71 -26.25
CA GLU A 146 0.03 -18.73 -25.38
C GLU A 146 0.13 -17.65 -24.31
N SER A 147 -0.93 -16.86 -24.15
CA SER A 147 -1.06 -15.88 -23.08
C SER A 147 -2.50 -15.87 -22.59
N PHE A 148 -2.72 -16.18 -21.34
CA PHE A 148 -4.02 -16.09 -20.68
C PHE A 148 -3.90 -15.88 -19.19
N TYR A 149 -4.96 -15.39 -18.57
CA TYR A 149 -5.24 -15.60 -17.15
C TYR A 149 -6.66 -16.15 -16.99
N HIS A 150 -6.86 -16.96 -15.97
CA HIS A 150 -8.15 -17.49 -15.57
C HIS A 150 -8.24 -17.40 -14.05
N ILE A 151 -9.25 -16.69 -13.59
CA ILE A 151 -9.60 -16.60 -12.17
C ILE A 151 -10.98 -17.21 -11.98
N ASP A 152 -11.17 -17.88 -10.84
CA ASP A 152 -12.46 -18.44 -10.51
C ASP A 152 -12.80 -18.25 -9.04
N SER A 153 -14.10 -18.13 -8.77
CA SER A 153 -14.68 -18.02 -7.43
C SER A 153 -16.10 -18.55 -7.44
N GLU A 154 -16.44 -19.38 -6.49
CA GLU A 154 -17.81 -19.86 -6.28
C GLU A 154 -18.81 -18.69 -6.18
N ALA A 155 -18.41 -17.60 -5.54
CA ALA A 155 -19.23 -16.40 -5.39
C ALA A 155 -19.29 -15.53 -6.66
N GLY A 156 -18.52 -15.83 -7.71
CA GLY A 156 -18.41 -15.02 -8.92
C GLY A 156 -19.68 -14.94 -9.73
N ALA A 157 -20.00 -13.73 -10.23
CA ALA A 157 -21.18 -13.49 -11.06
C ALA A 157 -21.21 -14.34 -12.35
N TRP A 158 -20.03 -14.72 -12.87
CA TRP A 158 -19.89 -15.59 -14.05
C TRP A 158 -20.28 -17.04 -13.80
N ASN A 159 -20.45 -17.44 -12.54
CA ASN A 159 -20.85 -18.81 -12.13
C ASN A 159 -22.34 -18.96 -11.84
N THR A 160 -23.21 -18.02 -12.26
CA THR A 160 -24.67 -18.15 -12.11
C THR A 160 -25.24 -19.33 -12.83
N GLY A 161 -24.65 -19.77 -13.96
CA GLY A 161 -25.04 -20.93 -14.76
C GLY A 161 -24.23 -22.20 -14.46
N ALA A 162 -23.37 -22.24 -13.44
CA ALA A 162 -22.59 -23.43 -13.09
C ALA A 162 -23.53 -24.61 -12.72
N VAL A 163 -23.18 -25.83 -13.17
CA VAL A 163 -24.02 -27.04 -12.99
C VAL A 163 -23.80 -27.64 -11.61
N GLU A 164 -22.55 -27.69 -11.14
CA GLU A 164 -22.15 -28.35 -9.90
C GLU A 164 -22.16 -27.37 -8.71
N ASP A 165 -22.68 -27.85 -7.58
CA ASP A 165 -22.69 -27.15 -6.28
C ASP A 165 -23.26 -25.72 -6.29
N ASN A 166 -24.08 -25.39 -7.29
CA ASN A 166 -24.63 -24.05 -7.47
C ASN A 166 -25.92 -23.86 -6.65
N ARG A 167 -25.84 -23.07 -5.58
CA ARG A 167 -27.00 -22.71 -4.75
C ARG A 167 -27.63 -21.37 -5.11
N GLY A 168 -27.16 -20.73 -6.20
CA GLY A 168 -27.71 -19.48 -6.75
C GLY A 168 -27.27 -18.18 -6.11
N TYR A 169 -26.68 -18.20 -4.93
CA TYR A 169 -26.19 -16.98 -4.25
C TYR A 169 -24.86 -16.54 -4.84
N LYS A 170 -24.88 -15.67 -5.85
CA LYS A 170 -23.71 -15.09 -6.49
C LYS A 170 -23.69 -13.59 -6.28
N VAL A 171 -22.52 -13.01 -6.10
CA VAL A 171 -22.33 -11.56 -6.01
C VAL A 171 -22.41 -10.96 -7.41
N ARG A 172 -23.34 -10.04 -7.64
CA ARG A 172 -23.48 -9.36 -8.93
C ARG A 172 -22.30 -8.43 -9.19
N TYR A 173 -21.98 -8.21 -10.46
CA TYR A 173 -21.01 -7.16 -10.84
C TYR A 173 -21.43 -5.83 -10.22
N LYS A 174 -20.48 -5.14 -9.56
CA LYS A 174 -20.70 -3.89 -8.84
C LYS A 174 -21.81 -3.93 -7.78
N GLY A 175 -22.20 -5.12 -7.32
CA GLY A 175 -23.30 -5.32 -6.37
C GLY A 175 -22.89 -5.96 -5.05
N GLY A 176 -21.59 -5.97 -4.72
CA GLY A 176 -21.04 -6.66 -3.56
C GLY A 176 -20.94 -5.81 -2.28
N TYR A 177 -21.39 -4.55 -2.29
CA TYR A 177 -21.26 -3.70 -1.10
C TYR A 177 -22.26 -4.07 -0.01
N PHE A 178 -21.76 -4.62 1.10
CA PHE A 178 -22.50 -4.99 2.31
C PHE A 178 -23.64 -6.03 2.15
N PRO A 179 -23.55 -7.08 1.30
CA PRO A 179 -24.56 -8.11 1.33
C PRO A 179 -24.46 -8.90 2.64
N VAL A 180 -25.58 -9.44 3.07
CA VAL A 180 -25.59 -10.40 4.19
C VAL A 180 -25.37 -11.83 3.69
N PRO A 181 -24.84 -12.76 4.50
CA PRO A 181 -24.86 -14.18 4.19
C PRO A 181 -26.29 -14.66 3.88
N PRO A 182 -26.50 -15.58 2.93
CA PRO A 182 -25.48 -16.36 2.23
C PRO A 182 -24.92 -15.74 0.94
N VAL A 183 -25.34 -14.52 0.55
CA VAL A 183 -24.71 -13.81 -0.59
C VAL A 183 -23.25 -13.49 -0.31
N ASP A 184 -22.96 -13.04 0.90
CA ASP A 184 -21.59 -12.88 1.39
C ASP A 184 -21.00 -14.25 1.81
N HIS A 185 -20.30 -14.89 0.90
CA HIS A 185 -19.66 -16.20 1.13
C HIS A 185 -18.41 -16.11 2.03
N PHE A 186 -17.85 -14.91 2.23
CA PHE A 186 -16.53 -14.71 2.84
C PHE A 186 -16.58 -14.09 4.24
N ALA A 187 -17.76 -13.98 4.84
CA ALA A 187 -17.90 -13.36 6.17
C ALA A 187 -17.04 -14.07 7.23
N ASP A 188 -17.06 -15.41 7.26
CA ASP A 188 -16.27 -16.19 8.23
C ASP A 188 -14.77 -16.13 7.92
N LEU A 189 -14.37 -16.11 6.64
CA LEU A 189 -12.97 -15.95 6.24
C LEU A 189 -12.42 -14.59 6.72
N ARG A 190 -13.18 -13.50 6.52
CA ARG A 190 -12.78 -12.18 7.02
C ARG A 190 -12.77 -12.10 8.54
N ALA A 191 -13.68 -12.81 9.22
CA ALA A 191 -13.67 -12.92 10.67
C ALA A 191 -12.40 -13.63 11.17
N GLU A 192 -12.00 -14.73 10.54
CA GLU A 192 -10.74 -15.43 10.84
C GLU A 192 -9.52 -14.52 10.61
N ILE A 193 -9.45 -13.80 9.48
CA ILE A 193 -8.40 -12.80 9.23
C ILE A 193 -8.36 -11.77 10.35
N SER A 194 -9.52 -11.22 10.74
CA SER A 194 -9.62 -10.21 11.80
C SER A 194 -9.11 -10.71 13.16
N LEU A 195 -9.37 -11.97 13.48
CA LEU A 195 -8.86 -12.59 14.72
C LEU A 195 -7.34 -12.79 14.68
N GLU A 196 -6.77 -13.20 13.54
CA GLU A 196 -5.33 -13.34 13.39
C GLU A 196 -4.61 -11.97 13.40
N LEU A 197 -5.21 -10.93 12.82
CA LEU A 197 -4.73 -9.55 12.93
C LEU A 197 -4.70 -9.09 14.39
N ALA A 198 -5.77 -9.33 15.13
CA ALA A 198 -5.86 -8.96 16.54
C ALA A 198 -4.81 -9.69 17.40
N LYS A 199 -4.60 -10.99 17.19
CA LYS A 199 -3.53 -11.77 17.84
C LYS A 199 -2.14 -11.21 17.55
N SER A 200 -1.95 -10.66 16.35
CA SER A 200 -0.71 -10.04 15.91
C SER A 200 -0.55 -8.59 16.36
N GLY A 201 -1.51 -8.06 17.14
CA GLY A 201 -1.46 -6.74 17.75
C GLY A 201 -2.08 -5.62 16.93
N LEU A 202 -2.71 -5.90 15.77
CA LEU A 202 -3.47 -4.91 15.02
C LEU A 202 -4.88 -4.77 15.60
N GLN A 203 -5.27 -3.54 15.91
CA GLN A 203 -6.61 -3.28 16.41
C GLN A 203 -7.59 -3.15 15.24
N VAL A 204 -8.30 -4.24 14.92
CA VAL A 204 -9.33 -4.25 13.87
C VAL A 204 -10.54 -3.43 14.32
N GLU A 205 -11.05 -2.60 13.42
CA GLU A 205 -12.21 -1.73 13.64
C GLU A 205 -13.47 -2.24 12.94
N ARG A 206 -13.32 -2.74 11.70
CA ARG A 206 -14.43 -3.18 10.87
C ARG A 206 -13.95 -4.10 9.74
N GLN A 207 -14.83 -4.96 9.24
CA GLN A 207 -14.62 -5.74 8.02
C GLN A 207 -15.92 -5.88 7.23
N HIS A 208 -15.83 -5.91 5.92
CA HIS A 208 -16.99 -6.08 5.05
C HIS A 208 -16.61 -6.58 3.65
N HIS A 209 -17.63 -7.08 2.93
CA HIS A 209 -17.53 -7.31 1.49
C HIS A 209 -17.58 -5.98 0.75
N GLU A 210 -16.74 -5.82 -0.26
CA GLU A 210 -16.65 -4.66 -1.11
C GLU A 210 -17.48 -4.78 -2.40
N VAL A 211 -17.47 -3.72 -3.23
CA VAL A 211 -18.34 -3.56 -4.40
C VAL A 211 -18.15 -4.64 -5.45
N GLY A 212 -16.92 -5.13 -5.66
CA GLY A 212 -16.60 -6.10 -6.71
C GLY A 212 -17.16 -7.49 -6.43
N THR A 213 -17.54 -8.21 -7.50
CA THR A 213 -17.91 -9.61 -7.41
C THR A 213 -16.75 -10.50 -6.97
N ALA A 214 -17.03 -11.77 -6.69
CA ALA A 214 -16.02 -12.79 -6.41
C ALA A 214 -15.15 -12.56 -5.18
N GLY A 215 -15.69 -11.89 -4.14
CA GLY A 215 -15.01 -11.81 -2.85
C GLY A 215 -14.05 -10.63 -2.69
N GLN A 216 -14.35 -9.47 -3.26
CA GLN A 216 -13.66 -8.26 -2.87
C GLN A 216 -13.96 -7.92 -1.42
N ALA A 217 -12.94 -7.52 -0.66
CA ALA A 217 -13.03 -7.30 0.78
C ALA A 217 -12.19 -6.11 1.23
N GLU A 218 -12.62 -5.52 2.34
CA GLU A 218 -11.88 -4.52 3.10
C GLU A 218 -11.93 -4.86 4.58
N ILE A 219 -10.80 -4.69 5.27
CA ILE A 219 -10.69 -4.84 6.72
C ILE A 219 -9.95 -3.62 7.25
N ASN A 220 -10.65 -2.78 8.00
CA ASN A 220 -10.09 -1.58 8.59
C ASN A 220 -9.47 -1.92 9.96
N TYR A 221 -8.31 -1.35 10.21
CA TYR A 221 -7.62 -1.40 11.49
C TYR A 221 -7.09 -0.02 11.86
N LYS A 222 -6.80 0.16 13.13
CA LYS A 222 -6.41 1.47 13.66
C LYS A 222 -5.11 1.95 13.02
N PHE A 223 -5.07 3.26 12.72
CA PHE A 223 -3.90 3.98 12.22
C PHE A 223 -2.70 3.91 13.18
N ASN A 224 -1.51 4.12 12.65
CA ASN A 224 -0.26 4.14 13.40
C ASN A 224 0.67 5.26 12.89
N THR A 225 1.86 5.44 13.51
CA THR A 225 2.90 6.32 12.97
C THR A 225 3.38 5.78 11.61
N LEU A 226 4.02 6.61 10.81
CA LEU A 226 4.36 6.30 9.42
C LEU A 226 5.06 4.94 9.25
N LEU A 227 6.18 4.75 9.95
CA LEU A 227 6.96 3.50 9.86
C LEU A 227 6.15 2.31 10.38
N ALA A 228 5.50 2.47 11.53
CA ALA A 228 4.69 1.40 12.12
C ALA A 228 3.46 1.07 11.26
N ALA A 229 2.80 2.05 10.65
CA ALA A 229 1.70 1.82 9.72
C ALA A 229 2.12 1.07 8.46
N ALA A 230 3.35 1.32 7.97
CA ALA A 230 3.90 0.57 6.84
C ALA A 230 4.24 -0.89 7.23
N ASP A 231 4.83 -1.11 8.41
CA ASP A 231 5.04 -2.45 8.98
C ASP A 231 3.70 -3.19 9.18
N ASP A 232 2.68 -2.52 9.72
CA ASP A 232 1.34 -3.06 9.94
C ASP A 232 0.66 -3.46 8.62
N LEU A 233 0.82 -2.68 7.54
CA LEU A 233 0.29 -3.02 6.22
C LEU A 233 0.99 -4.24 5.61
N GLN A 234 2.30 -4.38 5.77
CA GLN A 234 3.00 -5.59 5.32
C GLN A 234 2.55 -6.83 6.10
N LEU A 235 2.38 -6.70 7.41
CA LEU A 235 1.82 -7.76 8.26
C LEU A 235 0.38 -8.10 7.86
N PHE A 236 -0.45 -7.10 7.60
CA PHE A 236 -1.81 -7.27 7.10
C PHE A 236 -1.84 -8.12 5.83
N LYS A 237 -1.04 -7.74 4.82
CA LYS A 237 -0.94 -8.49 3.56
C LYS A 237 -0.48 -9.94 3.79
N TYR A 238 0.46 -10.15 4.69
CA TYR A 238 0.95 -11.48 5.06
C TYR A 238 -0.17 -12.33 5.67
N ILE A 239 -0.91 -11.81 6.65
CA ILE A 239 -1.98 -12.52 7.35
C ILE A 239 -3.12 -12.84 6.38
N VAL A 240 -3.59 -11.86 5.58
CA VAL A 240 -4.65 -12.07 4.58
C VAL A 240 -4.31 -13.23 3.64
N LYS A 241 -3.10 -13.23 3.07
CA LYS A 241 -2.66 -14.27 2.14
C LYS A 241 -2.57 -15.65 2.82
N ASN A 242 -2.04 -15.72 4.04
CA ASN A 242 -1.89 -16.99 4.75
C ASN A 242 -3.22 -17.56 5.24
N VAL A 243 -4.15 -16.73 5.71
CA VAL A 243 -5.50 -17.20 6.07
C VAL A 243 -6.25 -17.67 4.84
N ALA A 244 -6.19 -16.93 3.71
CA ALA A 244 -6.79 -17.38 2.46
C ALA A 244 -6.22 -18.75 2.03
N TRP A 245 -4.89 -18.91 2.04
CA TRP A 245 -4.21 -20.15 1.69
C TRP A 245 -4.62 -21.32 2.60
N ARG A 246 -4.67 -21.10 3.92
CA ARG A 246 -5.10 -22.10 4.91
C ARG A 246 -6.54 -22.60 4.67
N ASN A 247 -7.38 -21.74 4.08
CA ASN A 247 -8.77 -22.05 3.72
C ASN A 247 -8.94 -22.52 2.26
N GLY A 248 -7.86 -22.94 1.57
CA GLY A 248 -7.93 -23.43 0.20
C GLY A 248 -8.29 -22.36 -0.84
N LYS A 249 -8.07 -21.08 -0.50
CA LYS A 249 -8.31 -19.91 -1.35
C LYS A 249 -7.02 -19.14 -1.61
N THR A 250 -7.09 -18.14 -2.47
CA THR A 250 -5.98 -17.23 -2.72
C THR A 250 -6.45 -15.78 -2.65
N ALA A 251 -5.61 -14.91 -2.08
CA ALA A 251 -5.89 -13.48 -2.00
C ALA A 251 -4.91 -12.67 -2.85
N THR A 252 -5.41 -11.64 -3.50
CA THR A 252 -4.58 -10.70 -4.28
C THR A 252 -4.87 -9.26 -3.91
N PHE A 253 -3.79 -8.47 -3.88
CA PHE A 253 -3.82 -7.01 -3.75
C PHE A 253 -3.59 -6.31 -5.10
N MET A 254 -3.79 -7.01 -6.21
CA MET A 254 -3.77 -6.39 -7.54
C MET A 254 -4.83 -5.28 -7.63
N PRO A 255 -4.49 -4.10 -8.17
CA PRO A 255 -5.43 -2.99 -8.30
C PRO A 255 -6.64 -3.29 -9.18
N LYS A 256 -6.48 -4.11 -10.23
CA LYS A 256 -7.55 -4.44 -11.18
C LYS A 256 -7.42 -5.88 -11.69
N PRO A 257 -7.83 -6.89 -10.90
CA PRO A 257 -7.74 -8.28 -11.32
C PRO A 257 -8.89 -8.72 -12.23
N ILE A 258 -10.04 -8.00 -12.23
CA ILE A 258 -11.26 -8.36 -12.99
C ILE A 258 -11.60 -7.24 -13.97
N PHE A 259 -11.74 -7.61 -15.26
CA PHE A 259 -12.25 -6.69 -16.27
C PHE A 259 -13.74 -6.38 -16.04
N GLY A 260 -14.14 -5.11 -16.20
CA GLY A 260 -15.54 -4.70 -16.11
C GLY A 260 -16.13 -4.58 -14.69
N ASP A 261 -15.36 -4.88 -13.64
CA ASP A 261 -15.78 -4.74 -12.25
C ASP A 261 -14.92 -3.73 -11.49
N ASN A 262 -15.19 -3.47 -10.22
CA ASN A 262 -14.44 -2.50 -9.42
C ASN A 262 -12.98 -2.96 -9.19
N GLY A 263 -12.07 -1.99 -9.18
CA GLY A 263 -10.69 -2.21 -8.74
C GLY A 263 -10.55 -2.11 -7.23
N SER A 264 -9.38 -2.53 -6.71
CA SER A 264 -9.02 -2.44 -5.30
C SER A 264 -8.13 -1.22 -5.06
N GLY A 265 -8.57 -0.33 -4.20
CA GLY A 265 -7.84 0.84 -3.74
C GLY A 265 -7.08 0.59 -2.44
N MET A 266 -6.31 1.59 -2.06
CA MET A 266 -5.76 1.75 -0.72
C MET A 266 -5.88 3.23 -0.36
N HIS A 267 -7.01 3.63 0.19
CA HIS A 267 -7.17 5.01 0.64
C HIS A 267 -6.25 5.25 1.84
N VAL A 268 -5.50 6.35 1.81
CA VAL A 268 -4.52 6.64 2.87
C VAL A 268 -4.97 7.87 3.65
N HIS A 269 -5.44 7.61 4.87
CA HIS A 269 -5.73 8.66 5.85
C HIS A 269 -4.45 9.19 6.47
N GLN A 270 -4.35 10.50 6.63
CA GLN A 270 -3.15 11.17 7.13
C GLN A 270 -3.49 12.31 8.07
N SER A 271 -2.68 12.49 9.11
CA SER A 271 -2.72 13.66 10.00
C SER A 271 -1.36 13.93 10.63
N LEU A 272 -1.09 15.21 10.93
CA LEU A 272 0.13 15.66 11.60
C LEU A 272 -0.18 16.12 13.03
N TRP A 273 0.75 15.85 13.95
CA TRP A 273 0.61 16.14 15.36
C TRP A 273 1.90 16.74 15.94
N THR A 274 1.78 17.56 16.99
CA THR A 274 2.88 18.09 17.78
C THR A 274 2.55 18.03 19.25
N GLY A 275 3.40 17.40 20.07
CA GLY A 275 3.17 17.30 21.52
C GLY A 275 1.83 16.63 21.85
N GLY A 276 1.37 15.68 21.06
CA GLY A 276 0.10 14.99 21.24
C GLY A 276 -1.15 15.82 20.86
N GLN A 277 -0.97 16.97 20.18
CA GLN A 277 -2.05 17.82 19.68
C GLN A 277 -2.14 17.76 18.15
N PRO A 278 -3.36 17.61 17.57
CA PRO A 278 -3.56 17.56 16.14
C PRO A 278 -3.39 18.94 15.49
N LEU A 279 -2.77 18.97 14.30
CA LEU A 279 -2.50 20.22 13.57
C LEU A 279 -3.52 20.51 12.46
N PHE A 280 -4.39 19.56 12.11
CA PHE A 280 -5.25 19.65 10.94
C PHE A 280 -6.63 20.27 11.20
N TYR A 281 -6.97 20.57 12.46
CA TYR A 281 -8.28 21.08 12.84
C TYR A 281 -8.29 22.61 13.04
N ASP A 282 -9.27 23.28 12.43
CA ASP A 282 -9.67 24.64 12.72
C ASP A 282 -11.19 24.75 12.48
N GLU A 283 -11.94 25.10 13.53
CA GLU A 283 -13.41 25.21 13.46
C GLU A 283 -13.89 26.22 12.40
N ALA A 284 -13.12 27.28 12.16
CA ALA A 284 -13.46 28.33 11.21
C ALA A 284 -13.14 27.97 9.75
N GLY A 285 -12.29 26.97 9.52
CA GLY A 285 -11.86 26.59 8.18
C GLY A 285 -12.89 25.74 7.42
N TYR A 286 -12.76 25.71 6.08
CA TYR A 286 -13.57 24.83 5.24
C TYR A 286 -13.46 23.38 5.73
N ALA A 287 -14.60 22.71 5.90
CA ALA A 287 -14.67 21.35 6.43
C ALA A 287 -13.95 21.16 7.80
N GLY A 288 -13.71 22.21 8.56
CA GLY A 288 -12.94 22.18 9.81
C GLY A 288 -11.45 21.96 9.61
N LEU A 289 -10.89 22.36 8.49
CA LEU A 289 -9.46 22.27 8.18
C LEU A 289 -8.70 23.52 8.62
N SER A 290 -7.54 23.32 9.23
CA SER A 290 -6.56 24.38 9.44
C SER A 290 -5.83 24.75 8.14
N ASP A 291 -5.17 25.91 8.13
CA ASP A 291 -4.25 26.30 7.04
C ASP A 291 -3.16 25.26 6.81
N THR A 292 -2.63 24.67 7.88
CA THR A 292 -1.64 23.59 7.80
C THR A 292 -2.17 22.40 7.00
N ALA A 293 -3.40 21.96 7.26
CA ALA A 293 -4.02 20.87 6.52
C ALA A 293 -4.29 21.26 5.07
N ARG A 294 -4.71 22.50 4.81
CA ARG A 294 -4.97 23.01 3.47
C ARG A 294 -3.69 23.03 2.62
N TYR A 295 -2.60 23.56 3.17
CA TYR A 295 -1.29 23.53 2.49
C TYR A 295 -0.76 22.11 2.27
N TYR A 296 -0.97 21.21 3.25
CA TYR A 296 -0.64 19.79 3.11
C TYR A 296 -1.37 19.16 1.92
N ILE A 297 -2.66 19.41 1.77
CA ILE A 297 -3.46 19.00 0.61
C ILE A 297 -2.89 19.61 -0.67
N GLY A 298 -2.55 20.90 -0.67
CA GLY A 298 -1.97 21.60 -1.81
C GLY A 298 -0.68 20.95 -2.29
N GLY A 299 0.20 20.56 -1.37
CA GLY A 299 1.43 19.84 -1.69
C GLY A 299 1.17 18.46 -2.31
N ILE A 300 0.28 17.66 -1.72
CA ILE A 300 -0.07 16.34 -2.27
C ILE A 300 -0.68 16.48 -3.68
N LEU A 301 -1.63 17.38 -3.89
CA LEU A 301 -2.28 17.55 -5.19
C LEU A 301 -1.30 18.06 -6.26
N LYS A 302 -0.38 18.97 -5.90
CA LYS A 302 0.66 19.47 -6.82
C LYS A 302 1.57 18.34 -7.30
N HIS A 303 2.04 17.50 -6.37
CA HIS A 303 2.99 16.43 -6.63
C HIS A 303 2.31 15.09 -6.96
N ALA A 304 0.98 15.00 -6.96
CA ALA A 304 0.26 13.76 -7.23
C ALA A 304 0.69 13.05 -8.52
N PRO A 305 0.94 13.74 -9.66
CA PRO A 305 1.42 13.06 -10.86
C PRO A 305 2.73 12.28 -10.67
N SER A 306 3.63 12.74 -9.81
CA SER A 306 4.90 12.08 -9.46
C SER A 306 4.73 11.06 -8.34
N LEU A 307 3.87 11.36 -7.35
CA LEU A 307 3.57 10.48 -6.21
C LEU A 307 3.05 9.12 -6.64
N LEU A 308 2.29 9.08 -7.76
CA LEU A 308 1.73 7.83 -8.27
C LEU A 308 2.82 6.81 -8.65
N ALA A 309 4.06 7.22 -8.88
CA ALA A 309 5.18 6.30 -9.08
C ALA A 309 5.40 5.37 -7.88
N PHE A 310 5.04 5.80 -6.67
CA PHE A 310 5.19 5.03 -5.44
C PHE A 310 3.85 4.52 -4.90
N THR A 311 2.76 5.28 -5.10
CA THR A 311 1.43 4.92 -4.59
C THR A 311 0.63 4.02 -5.53
N ASN A 312 0.95 4.05 -6.84
CA ASN A 312 0.30 3.29 -7.92
C ASN A 312 1.36 2.75 -8.91
N PRO A 313 2.28 1.90 -8.43
CA PRO A 313 3.55 1.66 -9.12
C PRO A 313 3.50 0.56 -10.18
N THR A 314 2.33 0.08 -10.57
CA THR A 314 2.19 -1.00 -11.54
C THR A 314 1.42 -0.59 -12.78
N VAL A 315 1.67 -1.26 -13.91
CA VAL A 315 0.84 -1.08 -15.12
C VAL A 315 -0.64 -1.40 -14.80
N ASN A 316 -0.88 -2.37 -13.93
CA ASN A 316 -2.23 -2.75 -13.49
C ASN A 316 -2.94 -1.64 -12.69
N SER A 317 -2.21 -0.76 -12.01
CA SER A 317 -2.76 0.42 -11.31
C SER A 317 -3.57 1.31 -12.26
N TYR A 318 -3.15 1.44 -13.52
CA TYR A 318 -3.80 2.29 -14.53
C TYR A 318 -4.96 1.61 -15.26
N HIS A 319 -5.20 0.34 -15.01
CA HIS A 319 -6.49 -0.30 -15.32
C HIS A 319 -7.56 0.02 -14.26
N ARG A 320 -7.16 0.38 -13.03
CA ARG A 320 -8.06 0.87 -11.99
C ARG A 320 -8.33 2.37 -12.13
N LEU A 321 -7.31 3.19 -12.37
CA LEU A 321 -7.42 4.65 -12.46
C LEU A 321 -7.98 5.09 -13.81
N VAL A 322 -9.22 4.71 -14.08
CA VAL A 322 -9.96 5.04 -15.30
C VAL A 322 -11.33 5.63 -14.96
N PRO A 323 -11.90 6.50 -15.82
CA PRO A 323 -13.23 7.05 -15.61
C PRO A 323 -14.31 5.95 -15.48
N GLY A 324 -15.34 6.17 -14.65
CA GLY A 324 -16.55 5.34 -14.61
C GLY A 324 -16.52 4.14 -13.66
N PHE A 325 -15.44 3.96 -12.86
CA PHE A 325 -15.31 2.87 -11.88
C PHE A 325 -15.06 3.38 -10.45
N GLU A 326 -15.63 4.53 -10.10
CA GLU A 326 -15.42 5.21 -8.80
C GLU A 326 -13.95 5.54 -8.50
N ALA A 327 -13.10 5.54 -9.54
CA ALA A 327 -11.69 5.82 -9.41
C ALA A 327 -11.45 7.32 -9.23
N PRO A 328 -10.65 7.75 -8.24
CA PRO A 328 -10.40 9.16 -7.93
C PRO A 328 -9.32 9.75 -8.85
N ILE A 329 -9.67 9.96 -10.12
CA ILE A 329 -8.75 10.46 -11.14
C ILE A 329 -8.58 11.99 -11.15
N ASN A 330 -9.52 12.73 -10.53
CA ASN A 330 -9.52 14.19 -10.53
C ASN A 330 -8.74 14.75 -9.35
N LEU A 331 -7.71 15.55 -9.62
CA LEU A 331 -6.80 16.13 -8.63
C LEU A 331 -7.42 17.35 -7.92
N VAL A 332 -8.50 17.10 -7.21
CA VAL A 332 -9.24 18.08 -6.43
C VAL A 332 -9.44 17.56 -5.01
N TYR A 333 -9.84 18.46 -4.10
CA TYR A 333 -10.26 18.06 -2.75
C TYR A 333 -11.71 18.43 -2.48
N SER A 334 -12.35 17.70 -1.59
CA SER A 334 -13.75 17.93 -1.23
C SER A 334 -14.11 17.30 0.11
N GLN A 335 -15.05 17.91 0.80
CA GLN A 335 -15.75 17.26 1.90
C GLN A 335 -16.83 16.33 1.34
N ARG A 336 -16.86 15.05 1.75
CA ARG A 336 -17.82 14.00 1.37
C ARG A 336 -17.65 13.40 -0.04
N ASN A 337 -17.24 14.16 -1.04
CA ASN A 337 -17.22 13.71 -2.43
C ASN A 337 -16.19 12.61 -2.64
N ARG A 338 -16.65 11.41 -3.00
CA ARG A 338 -15.79 10.24 -3.23
C ARG A 338 -15.11 10.22 -4.61
N SER A 339 -15.52 11.11 -5.53
CA SER A 339 -14.88 11.24 -6.84
C SER A 339 -13.63 12.13 -6.81
N ALA A 340 -13.41 12.88 -5.72
CA ALA A 340 -12.21 13.68 -5.51
C ALA A 340 -11.00 12.80 -5.12
N ALA A 341 -9.81 13.10 -5.64
CA ALA A 341 -8.58 12.41 -5.25
C ALA A 341 -8.24 12.63 -3.77
N MET A 342 -8.55 13.82 -3.23
CA MET A 342 -8.37 14.14 -1.82
C MET A 342 -9.73 14.38 -1.16
N ARG A 343 -10.09 13.52 -0.20
CA ARG A 343 -11.34 13.62 0.54
C ARG A 343 -11.08 14.06 1.98
N ILE A 344 -11.99 14.86 2.53
CA ILE A 344 -12.00 15.24 3.94
C ILE A 344 -13.15 14.49 4.61
N PRO A 345 -12.88 13.46 5.43
CA PRO A 345 -13.91 12.73 6.15
C PRO A 345 -14.68 13.63 7.12
N ILE A 346 -15.97 13.38 7.29
CA ILE A 346 -16.77 14.04 8.30
C ILE A 346 -16.42 13.44 9.65
N THR A 347 -15.87 14.26 10.54
CA THR A 347 -15.41 13.84 11.88
C THR A 347 -16.11 14.58 13.02
N GLY A 348 -17.17 15.33 12.71
CA GLY A 348 -17.81 16.22 13.68
C GLY A 348 -16.83 17.28 14.19
N SER A 349 -17.02 17.72 15.42
CA SER A 349 -16.20 18.75 16.09
C SER A 349 -15.04 18.18 16.89
N ASN A 350 -14.69 16.89 16.72
CA ASN A 350 -13.56 16.30 17.43
C ASN A 350 -12.24 16.65 16.72
N PRO A 351 -11.38 17.52 17.27
CA PRO A 351 -10.12 17.90 16.65
C PRO A 351 -9.20 16.72 16.39
N LYS A 352 -9.19 15.72 17.30
CA LYS A 352 -8.34 14.54 17.21
C LYS A 352 -8.70 13.58 16.09
N ALA A 353 -9.92 13.68 15.55
CA ALA A 353 -10.37 12.86 14.44
C ALA A 353 -10.13 13.51 13.06
N LYS A 354 -9.73 14.80 13.03
CA LYS A 354 -9.51 15.53 11.77
C LYS A 354 -8.31 14.97 11.02
N ARG A 355 -8.56 14.58 9.77
CA ARG A 355 -7.58 13.98 8.87
C ARG A 355 -7.94 14.25 7.42
N VAL A 356 -7.03 14.03 6.53
CA VAL A 356 -7.22 14.02 5.09
C VAL A 356 -7.06 12.60 4.55
N GLU A 357 -7.73 12.30 3.44
CA GLU A 357 -7.74 10.97 2.82
C GLU A 357 -7.35 11.10 1.35
N PHE A 358 -6.18 10.59 0.98
CA PHE A 358 -5.77 10.48 -0.42
C PHE A 358 -6.25 9.14 -0.97
N ARG A 359 -7.10 9.18 -1.99
CA ARG A 359 -7.86 8.03 -2.49
C ARG A 359 -7.26 7.37 -3.72
N ALA A 360 -6.31 8.03 -4.39
CA ALA A 360 -5.67 7.48 -5.59
C ALA A 360 -4.85 6.20 -5.33
N PRO A 361 -4.11 6.04 -4.22
CA PRO A 361 -3.24 4.90 -3.99
C PRO A 361 -3.94 3.55 -4.13
N ASP A 362 -3.17 2.53 -4.45
CA ASP A 362 -3.58 1.12 -4.40
C ASP A 362 -2.59 0.26 -3.62
N SER A 363 -3.02 -0.94 -3.25
CA SER A 363 -2.28 -1.83 -2.37
C SER A 363 -1.04 -2.48 -3.00
N SER A 364 -0.76 -2.27 -4.30
CA SER A 364 0.45 -2.77 -4.95
C SER A 364 1.70 -1.96 -4.58
N GLY A 365 1.49 -0.74 -4.04
CA GLY A 365 2.58 0.13 -3.60
C GLY A 365 3.40 -0.45 -2.45
N ASN A 366 4.70 -0.09 -2.44
CA ASN A 366 5.56 -0.29 -1.29
C ASN A 366 5.17 0.73 -0.20
N PRO A 367 4.61 0.31 0.96
CA PRO A 367 4.06 1.24 1.92
C PRO A 367 5.10 2.18 2.53
N TYR A 368 6.33 1.72 2.72
CA TYR A 368 7.40 2.55 3.26
C TYR A 368 7.72 3.72 2.34
N LEU A 369 7.83 3.47 1.02
CA LEU A 369 8.08 4.51 0.02
C LEU A 369 6.83 5.38 -0.20
N ALA A 370 5.66 4.78 -0.31
CA ALA A 370 4.41 5.49 -0.57
C ALA A 370 4.07 6.49 0.54
N PHE A 371 4.14 6.07 1.81
CA PHE A 371 3.81 6.93 2.94
C PHE A 371 4.86 8.03 3.13
N SER A 372 6.15 7.71 2.92
CA SER A 372 7.22 8.70 2.96
C SER A 372 7.06 9.77 1.88
N ALA A 373 6.76 9.36 0.64
CA ALA A 373 6.54 10.29 -0.47
C ALA A 373 5.32 11.21 -0.20
N LEU A 374 4.22 10.65 0.32
CA LEU A 374 3.04 11.43 0.70
C LEU A 374 3.35 12.46 1.80
N LEU A 375 4.10 12.05 2.84
CA LEU A 375 4.52 12.97 3.90
C LEU A 375 5.36 14.12 3.34
N LEU A 376 6.38 13.81 2.52
CA LEU A 376 7.27 14.82 1.95
C LEU A 376 6.53 15.79 1.03
N ALA A 377 5.60 15.32 0.22
CA ALA A 377 4.75 16.18 -0.61
C ALA A 377 3.89 17.13 0.24
N GLY A 378 3.28 16.60 1.30
CA GLY A 378 2.51 17.42 2.24
C GLY A 378 3.37 18.45 2.96
N LEU A 379 4.60 18.08 3.38
CA LEU A 379 5.54 19.01 4.01
C LEU A 379 6.04 20.10 3.03
N ASP A 380 6.26 19.75 1.76
CA ASP A 380 6.55 20.76 0.72
C ASP A 380 5.42 21.76 0.60
N GLY A 381 4.18 21.27 0.62
CA GLY A 381 2.98 22.11 0.63
C GLY A 381 2.94 23.09 1.79
N ILE A 382 3.21 22.62 3.01
CA ILE A 382 3.21 23.48 4.22
C ILE A 382 4.35 24.50 4.15
N LYS A 383 5.56 24.08 3.83
CA LYS A 383 6.75 24.96 3.78
C LYS A 383 6.62 26.07 2.76
N ASN A 384 6.07 25.74 1.59
CA ASN A 384 5.93 26.68 0.48
C ASN A 384 4.53 27.32 0.43
N LYS A 385 3.65 27.05 1.42
CA LYS A 385 2.27 27.54 1.48
C LYS A 385 1.53 27.32 0.17
N ILE A 386 1.57 26.09 -0.36
CA ILE A 386 0.94 25.73 -1.62
C ILE A 386 -0.56 25.67 -1.41
N GLU A 387 -1.27 26.67 -1.95
CA GLU A 387 -2.73 26.68 -1.91
C GLU A 387 -3.29 25.69 -2.93
N PRO A 388 -4.15 24.74 -2.52
CA PRO A 388 -4.92 23.97 -3.46
C PRO A 388 -5.95 24.85 -4.18
N ALA A 389 -6.41 24.44 -5.35
CA ALA A 389 -7.57 25.06 -5.98
C ALA A 389 -8.80 24.98 -5.05
N GLU A 390 -9.85 25.77 -5.33
CA GLU A 390 -11.09 25.74 -4.54
C GLU A 390 -11.68 24.31 -4.47
N PRO A 391 -12.29 23.93 -3.32
CA PRO A 391 -12.88 22.60 -3.19
C PRO A 391 -14.06 22.40 -4.14
N ILE A 392 -14.23 21.20 -4.65
CA ILE A 392 -15.35 20.87 -5.55
C ILE A 392 -16.27 19.87 -4.86
N ASP A 393 -17.41 20.38 -4.35
CA ASP A 393 -18.41 19.57 -3.64
C ASP A 393 -19.53 19.02 -4.56
N LYS A 394 -19.39 19.23 -5.89
CA LYS A 394 -20.27 18.68 -6.92
C LYS A 394 -19.84 17.26 -7.30
N ASP A 395 -20.76 16.45 -7.81
CA ASP A 395 -20.41 15.18 -8.44
C ASP A 395 -19.56 15.45 -9.69
N LEU A 396 -18.29 15.01 -9.65
CA LEU A 396 -17.34 15.23 -10.74
C LEU A 396 -17.67 14.43 -12.01
N TYR A 397 -18.48 13.38 -11.89
CA TYR A 397 -18.95 12.59 -13.06
C TYR A 397 -20.11 13.28 -13.81
N GLU A 398 -20.79 14.23 -13.17
CA GLU A 398 -21.92 14.99 -13.74
C GLU A 398 -21.52 16.42 -14.13
N LEU A 399 -20.23 16.80 -14.04
CA LEU A 399 -19.78 18.13 -14.47
C LEU A 399 -19.95 18.34 -15.99
N ALA A 400 -20.34 19.55 -16.36
CA ALA A 400 -20.34 19.95 -17.77
C ALA A 400 -18.94 19.87 -18.38
N PRO A 401 -18.80 19.57 -19.70
CA PRO A 401 -17.50 19.46 -20.35
C PRO A 401 -16.56 20.65 -20.14
N GLU A 402 -17.12 21.84 -20.03
CA GLU A 402 -16.37 23.10 -19.82
C GLU A 402 -15.83 23.19 -18.37
N GLU A 403 -16.58 22.70 -17.36
CA GLU A 403 -16.13 22.60 -15.96
C GLU A 403 -15.06 21.49 -15.81
N HIS A 404 -15.18 20.40 -16.56
CA HIS A 404 -14.21 19.31 -16.59
C HIS A 404 -12.86 19.74 -17.17
N ALA A 405 -12.86 20.60 -18.20
CA ALA A 405 -11.64 21.04 -18.88
C ALA A 405 -10.65 21.81 -17.96
N GLY A 406 -11.14 22.35 -16.85
CA GLY A 406 -10.32 23.05 -15.85
C GLY A 406 -9.79 22.16 -14.72
N VAL A 407 -10.19 20.88 -14.64
CA VAL A 407 -9.81 19.97 -13.55
C VAL A 407 -8.59 19.16 -13.94
N ALA A 408 -7.49 19.31 -13.21
CA ALA A 408 -6.30 18.48 -13.40
C ALA A 408 -6.62 17.01 -13.07
N GLN A 409 -6.06 16.11 -13.86
CA GLN A 409 -6.25 14.66 -13.68
C GLN A 409 -4.91 13.93 -13.49
N VAL A 410 -4.98 12.75 -12.92
CA VAL A 410 -3.82 11.85 -12.78
C VAL A 410 -3.35 11.38 -14.17
N PRO A 411 -2.05 11.13 -14.37
CA PRO A 411 -1.55 10.48 -15.57
C PRO A 411 -2.22 9.12 -15.81
N THR A 412 -2.40 8.74 -17.06
CA THR A 412 -3.18 7.56 -17.47
C THR A 412 -2.34 6.28 -17.63
N SER A 413 -1.05 6.33 -17.38
CA SER A 413 -0.16 5.17 -17.53
C SER A 413 1.08 5.27 -16.65
N LEU A 414 1.66 4.12 -16.30
CA LEU A 414 2.90 4.07 -15.54
C LEU A 414 4.07 4.80 -16.26
N PRO A 415 4.30 4.64 -17.58
CA PRO A 415 5.32 5.44 -18.28
C PRO A 415 5.17 6.95 -18.07
N ALA A 416 3.96 7.47 -18.25
CA ALA A 416 3.69 8.89 -18.05
C ALA A 416 3.94 9.37 -16.61
N VAL A 417 3.67 8.52 -15.62
CA VAL A 417 3.95 8.82 -14.21
C VAL A 417 5.45 8.83 -13.93
N LEU A 418 6.21 7.91 -14.51
CA LEU A 418 7.68 7.91 -14.37
C LEU A 418 8.32 9.13 -15.00
N ASP A 419 7.79 9.60 -16.14
CA ASP A 419 8.24 10.86 -16.76
C ASP A 419 7.95 12.07 -15.86
N ARG A 420 6.82 12.04 -15.11
CA ARG A 420 6.51 13.07 -14.10
C ARG A 420 7.46 12.99 -12.91
N LEU A 421 7.80 11.79 -12.44
CA LEU A 421 8.76 11.62 -11.34
C LEU A 421 10.16 12.14 -11.75
N GLU A 422 10.62 11.90 -12.98
CA GLU A 422 11.87 12.48 -13.49
C GLU A 422 11.85 14.01 -13.47
N ALA A 423 10.72 14.61 -13.81
CA ALA A 423 10.58 16.07 -13.91
C ALA A 423 10.31 16.77 -12.56
N ASP A 424 9.73 16.07 -11.58
CA ASP A 424 9.29 16.63 -10.29
C ASP A 424 9.57 15.63 -9.16
N HIS A 425 10.80 15.62 -8.66
CA HIS A 425 11.23 14.77 -7.54
C HIS A 425 12.01 15.51 -6.45
N GLU A 426 12.30 16.78 -6.63
CA GLU A 426 13.09 17.58 -5.67
C GLU A 426 12.48 17.56 -4.26
N PHE A 427 11.15 17.52 -4.15
CA PHE A 427 10.46 17.44 -2.86
C PHE A 427 10.77 16.14 -2.11
N LEU A 428 11.14 15.06 -2.79
CA LEU A 428 11.51 13.77 -2.19
C LEU A 428 12.93 13.78 -1.60
N LEU A 429 13.82 14.63 -2.12
CA LEU A 429 15.21 14.71 -1.68
C LEU A 429 15.39 15.48 -0.37
N GLN A 430 14.33 16.10 0.15
CA GLN A 430 14.37 16.86 1.40
C GLN A 430 14.80 15.95 2.55
N GLY A 431 15.82 16.41 3.33
CA GLY A 431 16.37 15.69 4.48
C GLY A 431 17.03 14.36 4.12
N ASP A 432 17.46 14.19 2.88
CA ASP A 432 18.06 12.97 2.35
C ASP A 432 17.17 11.72 2.56
N VAL A 433 15.84 11.93 2.60
CA VAL A 433 14.87 10.84 2.82
C VAL A 433 14.89 9.88 1.64
N PHE A 434 14.61 10.40 0.43
CA PHE A 434 14.93 9.70 -0.81
C PHE A 434 16.30 10.19 -1.29
N THR A 435 16.99 9.35 -2.05
CA THR A 435 18.25 9.71 -2.70
C THR A 435 18.07 9.69 -4.22
N PRO A 436 18.89 10.46 -4.97
CA PRO A 436 18.88 10.36 -6.44
C PRO A 436 19.06 8.92 -6.93
N ASP A 437 19.98 8.17 -6.31
CA ASP A 437 20.23 6.76 -6.59
C ASP A 437 18.99 5.87 -6.45
N LEU A 438 18.19 6.05 -5.38
CA LEU A 438 16.95 5.32 -5.20
C LEU A 438 15.94 5.66 -6.31
N ILE A 439 15.78 6.95 -6.64
CA ILE A 439 14.81 7.41 -7.64
C ILE A 439 15.19 6.89 -9.03
N GLU A 440 16.47 7.02 -9.41
CA GLU A 440 16.98 6.52 -10.70
C GLU A 440 16.82 5.01 -10.81
N THR A 441 17.20 4.27 -9.76
CA THR A 441 17.02 2.82 -9.71
C THR A 441 15.56 2.41 -9.81
N TRP A 442 14.66 3.13 -9.14
CA TRP A 442 13.21 2.88 -9.21
C TRP A 442 12.68 3.04 -10.64
N ILE A 443 13.02 4.14 -11.29
CA ILE A 443 12.58 4.43 -12.66
C ILE A 443 13.11 3.39 -13.64
N ASP A 444 14.41 3.09 -13.57
CA ASP A 444 15.04 2.07 -14.43
C ASP A 444 14.42 0.69 -14.20
N PHE A 445 14.26 0.29 -12.94
CA PHE A 445 13.64 -0.99 -12.59
C PHE A 445 12.24 -1.10 -13.19
N LYS A 446 11.40 -0.09 -13.07
CA LYS A 446 10.03 -0.10 -13.60
C LYS A 446 10.01 -0.13 -15.13
N ARG A 447 10.84 0.66 -15.79
CA ARG A 447 10.93 0.68 -17.24
C ARG A 447 11.44 -0.65 -17.81
N THR A 448 12.52 -1.19 -17.24
CA THR A 448 13.21 -2.38 -17.77
C THR A 448 12.51 -3.68 -17.40
N ASN A 449 12.06 -3.83 -16.14
CA ASN A 449 11.57 -5.12 -15.66
C ASN A 449 10.06 -5.29 -15.72
N GLU A 450 9.30 -4.20 -15.86
CA GLU A 450 7.83 -4.26 -15.87
C GLU A 450 7.24 -3.75 -17.20
N ILE A 451 7.54 -2.50 -17.59
CA ILE A 451 6.91 -1.86 -18.76
C ILE A 451 7.38 -2.54 -20.04
N ALA A 452 8.68 -2.61 -20.30
CA ALA A 452 9.21 -3.17 -21.54
C ALA A 452 8.78 -4.63 -21.78
N PRO A 453 8.84 -5.56 -20.79
CA PRO A 453 8.35 -6.91 -20.98
C PRO A 453 6.85 -7.01 -21.30
N LEU A 454 6.01 -6.11 -20.73
CA LEU A 454 4.59 -6.08 -21.04
C LEU A 454 4.31 -5.56 -22.44
N GLN A 455 5.01 -4.51 -22.88
CA GLN A 455 4.86 -3.93 -24.23
C GLN A 455 5.23 -4.90 -25.36
N LEU A 456 6.13 -5.85 -25.07
CA LEU A 456 6.55 -6.86 -26.06
C LEU A 456 5.57 -8.03 -26.21
N ARG A 457 4.59 -8.15 -25.33
CA ARG A 457 3.63 -9.28 -25.33
C ARG A 457 2.30 -8.84 -25.94
N PRO A 458 1.81 -9.56 -26.96
CA PRO A 458 0.48 -9.31 -27.46
C PRO A 458 -0.56 -9.69 -26.41
N HIS A 459 -1.58 -8.86 -26.27
CA HIS A 459 -2.73 -9.15 -25.41
C HIS A 459 -3.77 -9.99 -26.18
N PRO A 460 -4.45 -10.97 -25.56
CA PRO A 460 -5.47 -11.78 -26.23
C PRO A 460 -6.55 -10.96 -26.96
N HIS A 461 -6.93 -9.80 -26.43
CA HIS A 461 -7.91 -8.92 -27.06
C HIS A 461 -7.41 -8.27 -28.38
N GLU A 462 -6.09 -8.17 -28.59
CA GLU A 462 -5.54 -7.71 -29.87
C GLU A 462 -5.83 -8.69 -31.00
N PHE A 463 -5.92 -9.99 -30.72
CA PHE A 463 -6.31 -10.99 -31.69
C PHE A 463 -7.79 -10.84 -32.10
N GLU A 464 -8.66 -10.44 -31.15
CA GLU A 464 -10.06 -10.13 -31.48
C GLU A 464 -10.17 -8.88 -32.36
N LEU A 465 -9.32 -7.88 -32.16
CA LEU A 465 -9.37 -6.61 -32.86
C LEU A 465 -8.65 -6.65 -34.23
N TYR A 466 -7.57 -7.43 -34.37
CA TYR A 466 -6.61 -7.24 -35.47
C TYR A 466 -6.22 -8.52 -36.19
N PHE A 467 -6.79 -9.69 -35.85
CA PHE A 467 -6.35 -10.94 -36.46
C PHE A 467 -6.56 -11.02 -37.98
N ASP A 468 -7.54 -10.33 -38.51
CA ASP A 468 -7.95 -10.33 -39.90
C ASP A 468 -7.63 -9.02 -40.66
N VAL A 469 -6.77 -8.15 -40.12
CA VAL A 469 -6.34 -6.94 -40.79
C VAL A 469 -5.29 -7.19 -41.88
#